data_4a875bc634ce87fe1878ecc52ed0c3f4
#
_entry.id   4a875bc634ce87fe1878ecc52ed0c3f4
#
_cell.length_a   1.000
_cell.length_b   1.000
_cell.length_c   1.000
_cell.angle_alpha   90.00
_cell.angle_beta   90.00
_cell.angle_gamma   90.00
#
_symmetry.space_group_name_H-M   'P 1'
#
loop_
_entity.id
_entity.type
_entity.pdbx_description
1 polymer ?
#
loop_
_entity_poly.entity_id
_entity_poly.type
_entity_poly.pdbx_seq_one_letter_code
_entity_poly.pdbx_strand_id
1 'polypeptide(L)'
;MGTRGGQDRCVVNAARLAGGCHLFERWIPGSITNGQQILGQCGLKVVDENDRELQGFEHQLVDRAALKPDLVVCLNPLENYVLLHECGLNNIPTIGIIDTDANPTWVTYPIPANDDSPRCVHVIAGVLGKAGEQGRIRRREKAEKGELTVMSTRGLHRRDPSKSEATESIDPTSEPDV
;
A
#
# COMPACT_ATOMS: atom_id res chain seq x y z
N MET A 1 -2.96 -9.09 -0.60
CA MET A 1 -4.40 -9.27 -0.33
C MET A 1 -4.78 -10.72 -0.57
N GLY A 2 -5.50 -11.36 0.37
CA GLY A 2 -6.02 -12.71 0.25
C GLY A 2 -7.32 -12.82 1.03
N THR A 3 -8.41 -13.17 0.34
CA THR A 3 -9.77 -13.13 0.87
C THR A 3 -10.33 -14.51 1.23
N ARG A 4 -9.61 -15.58 0.88
CA ARG A 4 -10.03 -16.94 1.21
C ARG A 4 -9.51 -17.38 2.58
N GLY A 5 -10.33 -18.17 3.29
CA GLY A 5 -9.96 -18.70 4.61
C GLY A 5 -8.65 -19.48 4.60
N GLY A 6 -7.86 -19.32 5.66
CA GLY A 6 -6.54 -19.96 5.81
C GLY A 6 -5.37 -19.28 5.10
N GLN A 7 -5.59 -18.17 4.39
CA GLN A 7 -4.53 -17.39 3.74
C GLN A 7 -3.97 -16.28 4.66
N ASP A 8 -4.60 -15.98 5.78
CA ASP A 8 -4.29 -14.86 6.66
C ASP A 8 -2.83 -14.86 7.10
N ARG A 9 -2.33 -15.99 7.60
CA ARG A 9 -0.96 -16.12 8.10
C ARG A 9 0.09 -15.87 7.02
N CYS A 10 -0.13 -16.33 5.79
CA CYS A 10 0.84 -16.12 4.71
C CYS A 10 0.81 -14.67 4.22
N VAL A 11 -0.37 -14.05 4.19
CA VAL A 11 -0.54 -12.64 3.81
C VAL A 11 0.15 -11.71 4.81
N VAL A 12 -0.10 -11.91 6.12
CA VAL A 12 0.58 -11.15 7.20
C VAL A 12 2.08 -11.32 7.12
N ASN A 13 2.57 -12.56 7.03
CA ASN A 13 4.00 -12.83 6.98
C ASN A 13 4.67 -12.19 5.76
N ALA A 14 4.06 -12.30 4.59
CA ALA A 14 4.56 -11.68 3.37
C ALA A 14 4.59 -10.15 3.47
N ALA A 15 3.51 -9.54 3.97
CA ALA A 15 3.42 -8.10 4.18
C ALA A 15 4.48 -7.61 5.18
N ARG A 16 4.67 -8.33 6.30
CA ARG A 16 5.68 -7.99 7.31
C ARG A 16 7.11 -8.07 6.77
N LEU A 17 7.43 -9.10 6.01
CA LEU A 17 8.75 -9.23 5.35
C LEU A 17 8.99 -8.09 4.36
N ALA A 18 8.02 -7.81 3.52
CA ALA A 18 8.10 -6.75 2.52
C ALA A 18 8.03 -5.33 3.13
N GLY A 19 7.53 -5.19 4.38
CA GLY A 19 7.26 -3.90 5.01
C GLY A 19 6.05 -3.19 4.40
N GLY A 20 5.07 -3.96 3.91
CA GLY A 20 3.85 -3.48 3.28
C GLY A 20 2.61 -3.67 4.16
N CYS A 21 1.47 -3.27 3.63
CA CYS A 21 0.16 -3.44 4.26
C CYS A 21 -0.50 -4.75 3.80
N HIS A 22 -1.47 -5.24 4.56
CA HIS A 22 -2.23 -6.43 4.24
C HIS A 22 -3.73 -6.19 4.33
N LEU A 23 -4.52 -6.97 3.60
CA LEU A 23 -5.96 -6.93 3.61
C LEU A 23 -6.51 -8.35 3.43
N PHE A 24 -7.46 -8.74 4.29
CA PHE A 24 -8.11 -10.05 4.27
C PHE A 24 -9.54 -9.98 3.77
N GLU A 25 -10.19 -8.85 3.98
CA GLU A 25 -11.57 -8.68 3.63
C GLU A 25 -11.73 -8.33 2.15
N ARG A 26 -12.94 -8.49 1.64
CA ARG A 26 -13.28 -8.11 0.28
C ARG A 26 -13.01 -6.63 0.06
N TRP A 27 -12.44 -6.32 -1.10
CA TRP A 27 -12.15 -4.94 -1.48
C TRP A 27 -13.42 -4.08 -1.52
N ILE A 28 -13.37 -2.94 -0.85
CA ILE A 28 -14.43 -1.93 -0.92
C ILE A 28 -14.22 -1.10 -2.18
N PRO A 29 -15.17 -1.13 -3.14
CA PRO A 29 -15.07 -0.35 -4.37
C PRO A 29 -14.86 1.14 -4.08
N GLY A 30 -13.95 1.78 -4.82
CA GLY A 30 -13.64 3.19 -4.67
C GLY A 30 -12.53 3.53 -3.67
N SER A 31 -11.98 2.54 -2.96
CA SER A 31 -10.93 2.79 -1.96
C SER A 31 -9.66 3.42 -2.54
N ILE A 32 -9.34 3.17 -3.80
CA ILE A 32 -8.21 3.83 -4.50
C ILE A 32 -8.69 5.06 -5.28
N THR A 33 -9.81 4.94 -6.00
CA THR A 33 -10.32 5.99 -6.90
C THR A 33 -11.00 7.12 -6.15
N ASN A 34 -11.69 6.82 -5.05
CA ASN A 34 -12.45 7.76 -4.22
C ASN A 34 -12.18 7.54 -2.72
N GLY A 35 -10.94 7.23 -2.39
CA GLY A 35 -10.54 6.80 -1.04
C GLY A 35 -10.89 7.80 0.05
N GLN A 36 -10.80 9.09 -0.22
CA GLN A 36 -11.09 10.13 0.76
C GLN A 36 -12.52 10.06 1.30
N GLN A 37 -13.50 9.82 0.43
CA GLN A 37 -14.90 9.68 0.85
C GLN A 37 -15.17 8.30 1.46
N ILE A 38 -14.67 7.24 0.85
CA ILE A 38 -14.91 5.87 1.29
C ILE A 38 -14.25 5.61 2.65
N LEU A 39 -12.99 5.99 2.81
CA LEU A 39 -12.23 5.76 4.06
C LEU A 39 -12.80 6.59 5.22
N GLY A 40 -13.27 7.81 4.95
CA GLY A 40 -13.92 8.65 5.95
C GLY A 40 -15.29 8.12 6.42
N GLN A 41 -16.05 7.47 5.54
CA GLN A 41 -17.40 6.94 5.85
C GLN A 41 -17.37 5.54 6.46
N CYS A 42 -16.38 4.72 6.12
CA CYS A 42 -16.32 3.32 6.58
C CYS A 42 -15.77 3.16 8.00
N GLY A 43 -15.36 4.23 8.69
CA GLY A 43 -14.82 4.15 10.03
C GLY A 43 -13.56 3.28 10.12
N LEU A 44 -12.70 3.34 9.08
CA LEU A 44 -11.50 2.52 9.01
C LEU A 44 -10.52 2.89 10.12
N LYS A 45 -9.94 1.87 10.68
CA LYS A 45 -8.92 1.98 11.72
C LYS A 45 -7.55 1.73 11.10
N VAL A 46 -6.56 2.54 11.48
CA VAL A 46 -5.17 2.26 11.13
C VAL A 46 -4.61 1.31 12.16
N VAL A 47 -4.10 0.18 11.71
CA VAL A 47 -3.49 -0.83 12.57
C VAL A 47 -2.01 -0.99 12.25
N ASP A 48 -1.25 -1.35 13.27
CA ASP A 48 0.16 -1.72 13.20
C ASP A 48 0.34 -3.12 12.55
N GLU A 49 1.57 -3.51 12.29
CA GLU A 49 1.96 -4.85 11.81
C GLU A 49 1.52 -5.99 12.75
N ASN A 50 1.17 -5.68 13.99
CA ASN A 50 0.67 -6.61 15.01
C ASN A 50 -0.84 -6.47 15.26
N ASP A 51 -1.60 -5.87 14.33
CA ASP A 51 -3.04 -5.61 14.42
C ASP A 51 -3.46 -4.73 15.63
N ARG A 52 -2.56 -3.90 16.13
CA ARG A 52 -2.87 -2.93 17.20
C ARG A 52 -3.34 -1.61 16.59
N GLU A 53 -4.44 -1.08 17.08
CA GLU A 53 -4.95 0.23 16.67
C GLU A 53 -3.94 1.33 16.99
N LEU A 54 -3.57 2.08 15.96
CA LEU A 54 -2.77 3.29 16.07
C LEU A 54 -3.70 4.49 16.22
N GLN A 55 -3.76 5.05 17.42
CA GLN A 55 -4.54 6.26 17.70
C GLN A 55 -3.86 7.50 17.12
N GLY A 56 -4.66 8.50 16.73
CA GLY A 56 -4.15 9.78 16.23
C GLY A 56 -3.96 9.87 14.71
N PHE A 57 -4.30 8.82 13.96
CA PHE A 57 -4.25 8.85 12.49
C PHE A 57 -5.59 9.21 11.84
N GLU A 58 -6.66 9.35 12.62
CA GLU A 58 -8.02 9.63 12.13
C GLU A 58 -8.09 10.88 11.26
N HIS A 59 -7.43 11.97 11.68
CA HIS A 59 -7.35 13.21 10.89
C HIS A 59 -6.59 13.03 9.57
N GLN A 60 -5.63 12.13 9.52
CA GLN A 60 -4.85 11.88 8.30
C GLN A 60 -5.65 11.09 7.25
N LEU A 61 -6.64 10.31 7.68
CA LEU A 61 -7.53 9.57 6.77
C LEU A 61 -8.58 10.49 6.14
N VAL A 62 -9.01 11.54 6.85
CA VAL A 62 -10.05 12.47 6.39
C VAL A 62 -9.48 13.56 5.48
N ASP A 63 -8.30 14.10 5.80
CA ASP A 63 -7.77 15.30 5.12
C ASP A 63 -6.76 15.01 4.00
N ARG A 64 -6.33 13.77 3.82
CA ARG A 64 -5.34 13.42 2.78
C ARG A 64 -5.94 12.60 1.66
N ALA A 65 -5.43 12.84 0.46
CA ALA A 65 -5.68 11.96 -0.67
C ALA A 65 -5.35 10.51 -0.27
N ALA A 66 -6.21 9.57 -0.66
CA ALA A 66 -6.02 8.15 -0.36
C ALA A 66 -4.60 7.71 -0.69
N LEU A 67 -3.98 6.97 0.22
CA LEU A 67 -2.66 6.41 0.00
C LEU A 67 -2.75 5.39 -1.13
N LYS A 68 -2.19 5.71 -2.28
CA LYS A 68 -2.12 4.78 -3.40
C LYS A 68 -0.95 3.84 -3.20
N PRO A 69 -1.15 2.52 -3.22
CA PRO A 69 -0.05 1.57 -3.16
C PRO A 69 0.80 1.64 -4.43
N ASP A 70 2.10 1.40 -4.31
CA ASP A 70 3.02 1.34 -5.45
C ASP A 70 2.95 -0.01 -6.18
N LEU A 71 2.52 -1.05 -5.49
CA LEU A 71 2.34 -2.42 -6.00
C LEU A 71 1.25 -3.13 -5.21
N VAL A 72 0.40 -3.87 -5.89
CA VAL A 72 -0.62 -4.71 -5.27
C VAL A 72 -0.36 -6.17 -5.60
N VAL A 73 -0.32 -7.00 -4.56
CA VAL A 73 -0.29 -8.46 -4.69
C VAL A 73 -1.67 -9.01 -4.36
N CYS A 74 -2.32 -9.64 -5.34
CA CYS A 74 -3.65 -10.23 -5.23
C CYS A 74 -3.56 -11.75 -5.35
N LEU A 75 -3.90 -12.47 -4.27
CA LEU A 75 -3.85 -13.93 -4.27
C LEU A 75 -5.10 -14.58 -4.90
N ASN A 76 -6.20 -13.83 -4.94
CA ASN A 76 -7.49 -14.28 -5.48
C ASN A 76 -8.04 -13.24 -6.47
N PRO A 77 -7.57 -13.21 -7.71
CA PRO A 77 -7.95 -12.21 -8.71
C PRO A 77 -9.44 -12.24 -9.06
N LEU A 78 -10.03 -13.43 -9.17
CA LEU A 78 -11.43 -13.59 -9.55
C LEU A 78 -12.39 -12.89 -8.57
N GLU A 79 -12.14 -13.04 -7.28
CA GLU A 79 -12.96 -12.42 -6.23
C GLU A 79 -12.74 -10.91 -6.10
N ASN A 80 -11.57 -10.43 -6.52
CA ASN A 80 -11.10 -9.07 -6.32
C ASN A 80 -10.87 -8.31 -7.63
N TYR A 81 -11.64 -8.64 -8.68
CA TYR A 81 -11.52 -7.99 -9.98
C TYR A 81 -11.72 -6.47 -9.93
N VAL A 82 -12.56 -5.99 -8.99
CA VAL A 82 -12.80 -4.55 -8.79
C VAL A 82 -11.52 -3.83 -8.34
N LEU A 83 -10.76 -4.43 -7.41
CA LEU A 83 -9.45 -3.92 -7.01
C LEU A 83 -8.50 -3.84 -8.21
N LEU A 84 -8.44 -4.90 -9.00
CA LEU A 84 -7.56 -4.94 -10.19
C LEU A 84 -7.94 -3.89 -11.23
N HIS A 85 -9.26 -3.67 -11.42
CA HIS A 85 -9.75 -2.61 -12.30
C HIS A 85 -9.35 -1.21 -11.78
N GLU A 86 -9.52 -0.94 -10.49
CA GLU A 86 -9.09 0.33 -9.88
C GLU A 86 -7.57 0.53 -9.95
N CYS A 87 -6.79 -0.54 -9.79
CA CYS A 87 -5.34 -0.50 -10.00
C CYS A 87 -4.99 -0.11 -11.44
N GLY A 88 -5.69 -0.70 -12.42
CA GLY A 88 -5.52 -0.35 -13.83
C GLY A 88 -5.80 1.12 -14.12
N LEU A 89 -6.91 1.67 -13.59
CA LEU A 89 -7.27 3.08 -13.74
C LEU A 89 -6.23 4.05 -13.12
N ASN A 90 -5.55 3.60 -12.09
CA ASN A 90 -4.55 4.41 -11.37
C ASN A 90 -3.09 4.09 -11.74
N ASN A 91 -2.87 3.25 -12.77
CA ASN A 91 -1.54 2.80 -13.20
C ASN A 91 -0.72 2.16 -12.07
N ILE A 92 -1.38 1.38 -11.21
CA ILE A 92 -0.73 0.63 -10.13
C ILE A 92 -0.43 -0.77 -10.65
N PRO A 93 0.84 -1.20 -10.69
CA PRO A 93 1.19 -2.54 -11.12
C PRO A 93 0.63 -3.59 -10.14
N THR A 94 0.24 -4.73 -10.70
CA THR A 94 -0.39 -5.81 -9.93
C THR A 94 0.34 -7.14 -10.18
N ILE A 95 0.49 -7.93 -9.13
CA ILE A 95 0.92 -9.33 -9.19
C ILE A 95 -0.26 -10.18 -8.76
N GLY A 96 -0.59 -11.23 -9.50
CA GLY A 96 -1.71 -12.11 -9.13
C GLY A 96 -1.47 -13.55 -9.48
N ILE A 97 -2.04 -14.45 -8.66
CA ILE A 97 -2.09 -15.88 -8.96
C ILE A 97 -3.26 -16.08 -9.91
N ILE A 98 -2.98 -16.64 -11.08
CA ILE A 98 -3.97 -16.87 -12.12
C ILE A 98 -4.17 -18.38 -12.27
N ASP A 99 -5.37 -18.82 -11.93
CA ASP A 99 -5.86 -20.16 -12.18
C ASP A 99 -6.62 -20.21 -13.50
N THR A 100 -7.16 -21.35 -13.85
CA THR A 100 -7.84 -21.61 -15.13
C THR A 100 -9.14 -20.81 -15.31
N ASP A 101 -9.75 -20.33 -14.23
CA ASP A 101 -11.00 -19.55 -14.18
C ASP A 101 -10.78 -18.03 -14.23
N ALA A 102 -9.54 -17.57 -14.10
CA ALA A 102 -9.21 -16.15 -14.05
C ALA A 102 -8.54 -15.67 -15.35
N ASN A 103 -8.86 -14.43 -15.75
CA ASN A 103 -8.28 -13.84 -16.96
C ASN A 103 -6.89 -13.22 -16.64
N PRO A 104 -5.80 -13.68 -17.27
CA PRO A 104 -4.46 -13.16 -17.02
C PRO A 104 -4.28 -11.69 -17.43
N THR A 105 -5.11 -11.16 -18.31
CA THR A 105 -5.02 -9.76 -18.76
C THR A 105 -5.38 -8.74 -17.67
N TRP A 106 -6.02 -9.17 -16.60
CA TRP A 106 -6.38 -8.29 -15.47
C TRP A 106 -5.18 -7.93 -14.58
N VAL A 107 -4.08 -8.64 -14.73
CA VAL A 107 -2.92 -8.53 -13.85
C VAL A 107 -1.68 -8.15 -14.65
N THR A 108 -0.85 -7.27 -14.11
CA THR A 108 0.41 -6.86 -14.78
C THR A 108 1.42 -8.01 -14.84
N TYR A 109 1.54 -8.76 -13.73
CA TYR A 109 2.45 -9.90 -13.60
C TYR A 109 1.66 -11.14 -13.16
N PRO A 110 1.14 -11.93 -14.12
CA PRO A 110 0.40 -13.14 -13.80
C PRO A 110 1.34 -14.26 -13.38
N ILE A 111 0.98 -14.96 -12.32
CA ILE A 111 1.64 -16.18 -11.85
C ILE A 111 0.69 -17.34 -12.10
N PRO A 112 0.94 -18.21 -13.09
CA PRO A 112 0.09 -19.35 -13.37
C PRO A 112 0.24 -20.39 -12.26
N ALA A 113 -0.77 -20.53 -11.42
CA ALA A 113 -0.77 -21.48 -10.32
C ALA A 113 -2.19 -21.65 -9.76
N ASN A 114 -2.38 -22.71 -8.98
CA ASN A 114 -3.63 -23.01 -8.29
C ASN A 114 -3.82 -22.05 -7.10
N ASP A 115 -4.90 -21.28 -7.12
CA ASP A 115 -5.26 -20.31 -6.07
C ASP A 115 -6.21 -20.91 -5.01
N ASP A 116 -6.76 -22.12 -5.25
CA ASP A 116 -7.62 -22.84 -4.29
C ASP A 116 -6.81 -23.59 -3.23
N SER A 117 -5.60 -24.02 -3.57
CA SER A 117 -4.76 -24.77 -2.64
C SER A 117 -4.05 -23.84 -1.65
N PRO A 118 -4.34 -23.89 -0.34
CA PRO A 118 -3.66 -23.07 0.66
C PRO A 118 -2.14 -23.28 0.65
N ARG A 119 -1.67 -24.50 0.39
CA ARG A 119 -0.23 -24.81 0.33
C ARG A 119 0.45 -24.11 -0.84
N CYS A 120 -0.17 -24.10 -2.01
CA CYS A 120 0.35 -23.43 -3.19
C CYS A 120 0.46 -21.92 -2.94
N VAL A 121 -0.63 -21.32 -2.45
CA VAL A 121 -0.70 -19.89 -2.13
C VAL A 121 0.33 -19.49 -1.07
N HIS A 122 0.50 -20.31 -0.02
CA HIS A 122 1.50 -20.08 1.03
C HIS A 122 2.93 -20.05 0.49
N VAL A 123 3.28 -20.97 -0.40
CA VAL A 123 4.62 -21.02 -1.02
C VAL A 123 4.85 -19.76 -1.85
N ILE A 124 3.90 -19.40 -2.71
CA ILE A 124 4.00 -18.22 -3.58
C ILE A 124 4.10 -16.94 -2.75
N ALA A 125 3.21 -16.76 -1.76
CA ALA A 125 3.24 -15.62 -0.87
C ALA A 125 4.56 -15.53 -0.09
N GLY A 126 5.12 -16.66 0.35
CA GLY A 126 6.42 -16.73 1.00
C GLY A 126 7.57 -16.27 0.10
N VAL A 127 7.58 -16.71 -1.16
CA VAL A 127 8.58 -16.28 -2.16
C VAL A 127 8.47 -14.78 -2.43
N LEU A 128 7.25 -14.28 -2.65
CA LEU A 128 7.01 -12.84 -2.88
C LEU A 128 7.38 -12.00 -1.65
N GLY A 129 7.09 -12.48 -0.44
CA GLY A 129 7.49 -11.82 0.80
C GLY A 129 9.01 -11.71 0.93
N LYS A 130 9.75 -12.78 0.63
CA LYS A 130 11.22 -12.77 0.61
C LYS A 130 11.80 -11.86 -0.46
N ALA A 131 11.21 -11.83 -1.64
CA ALA A 131 11.61 -10.91 -2.70
C ALA A 131 11.43 -9.45 -2.27
N GLY A 132 10.31 -9.13 -1.59
CA GLY A 132 10.05 -7.83 -1.00
C GLY A 132 11.07 -7.45 0.09
N GLU A 133 11.42 -8.38 0.96
CA GLU A 133 12.45 -8.19 1.99
C GLU A 133 13.81 -7.85 1.37
N GLN A 134 14.23 -8.63 0.37
CA GLN A 134 15.48 -8.37 -0.35
C GLN A 134 15.47 -7.00 -1.05
N GLY A 135 14.34 -6.63 -1.66
CA GLY A 135 14.16 -5.31 -2.28
C GLY A 135 14.32 -4.19 -1.26
N ARG A 136 13.74 -4.35 -0.06
CA ARG A 136 13.85 -3.39 1.04
C ARG A 136 15.28 -3.25 1.55
N ILE A 137 16.00 -4.36 1.70
CA ILE A 137 17.42 -4.36 2.11
C ILE A 137 18.27 -3.63 1.08
N ARG A 138 18.15 -3.98 -0.20
CA ARG A 138 18.89 -3.33 -1.30
C ARG A 138 18.60 -1.83 -1.38
N ARG A 139 17.34 -1.43 -1.12
CA ARG A 139 16.97 -0.01 -1.10
C ARG A 139 17.68 0.73 0.04
N ARG A 140 17.78 0.14 1.24
CA ARG A 140 18.52 0.72 2.36
C ARG A 140 20.00 0.88 2.06
N GLU A 141 20.63 -0.16 1.54
CA GLU A 141 22.03 -0.12 1.14
C GLU A 141 22.33 0.98 0.10
N LYS A 142 21.44 1.14 -0.88
CA LYS A 142 21.54 2.22 -1.86
C LYS A 142 21.32 3.60 -1.25
N ALA A 143 20.40 3.70 -0.27
CA ALA A 143 20.17 4.94 0.46
C ALA A 143 21.41 5.35 1.26
N GLU A 144 22.04 4.40 1.94
CA GLU A 144 23.27 4.64 2.71
C GLU A 144 24.45 5.05 1.82
N LYS A 145 24.50 4.53 0.58
CA LYS A 145 25.50 4.90 -0.43
C LYS A 145 25.18 6.22 -1.16
N GLY A 146 24.03 6.84 -0.90
CA GLY A 146 23.58 8.04 -1.61
C GLY A 146 23.16 7.81 -3.07
N GLU A 147 22.97 6.56 -3.49
CA GLU A 147 22.61 6.15 -4.86
C GLU A 147 21.10 6.11 -5.13
N LEU A 148 20.27 6.70 -4.29
CA LEU A 148 18.82 6.74 -4.51
C LEU A 148 18.49 7.65 -5.69
N THR A 149 18.20 7.07 -6.83
CA THR A 149 17.81 7.77 -8.05
C THR A 149 16.32 8.14 -8.10
N VAL A 150 15.49 7.53 -7.26
CA VAL A 150 14.04 7.79 -7.20
C VAL A 150 13.64 8.06 -5.75
N MET A 151 13.36 9.33 -5.44
CA MET A 151 12.62 9.66 -4.23
C MET A 151 11.16 9.29 -4.45
N SER A 152 10.62 8.39 -3.62
CA SER A 152 9.19 8.18 -3.54
C SER A 152 8.55 9.48 -3.04
N THR A 153 7.96 10.26 -3.94
CA THR A 153 7.21 11.48 -3.59
C THR A 153 5.89 11.17 -2.88
N ARG A 154 5.57 9.88 -2.73
CA ARG A 154 4.33 9.37 -2.12
C ARG A 154 4.53 8.80 -0.72
N GLY A 155 5.70 8.97 -0.12
CA GLY A 155 5.91 8.58 1.28
C GLY A 155 5.17 9.50 2.23
N LEU A 156 4.60 8.94 3.28
CA LEU A 156 4.20 9.69 4.48
C LEU A 156 5.44 10.48 4.95
N HIS A 157 5.52 11.75 4.60
CA HIS A 157 6.49 12.64 5.22
C HIS A 157 6.10 12.74 6.69
N ARG A 158 6.82 12.02 7.53
CA ARG A 158 6.86 12.30 8.94
C ARG A 158 7.37 13.75 9.05
N ARG A 159 6.47 14.71 9.24
CA ARG A 159 6.88 16.06 9.59
C ARG A 159 7.62 15.95 10.91
N ASP A 160 8.91 16.25 10.90
CA ASP A 160 9.65 16.48 12.13
C ASP A 160 8.98 17.66 12.85
N PRO A 161 8.44 17.46 14.05
CA PRO A 161 7.78 18.53 14.77
C PRO A 161 8.72 19.67 15.15
N SER A 162 10.04 19.48 15.02
CA SER A 162 11.08 20.49 15.28
C SER A 162 11.27 21.52 14.17
N LYS A 163 10.64 21.36 12.99
CA LYS A 163 10.77 22.30 11.86
C LYS A 163 9.56 23.20 11.62
N SER A 164 8.53 23.15 12.45
CA SER A 164 7.32 23.98 12.30
C SER A 164 7.41 25.35 12.97
N GLU A 165 8.50 25.69 13.68
CA GLU A 165 8.62 26.97 14.41
C GLU A 165 9.52 28.03 13.74
N ALA A 166 10.03 27.79 12.52
CA ALA A 166 11.02 28.69 11.90
C ALA A 166 10.50 29.54 10.73
N THR A 167 9.17 29.66 10.52
CA THR A 167 8.63 30.43 9.38
C THR A 167 7.43 31.31 9.76
N GLU A 168 7.45 31.93 10.94
CA GLU A 168 6.56 33.02 11.28
C GLU A 168 7.34 34.18 11.89
N SER A 169 8.07 34.90 11.06
CA SER A 169 8.47 36.29 11.31
C SER A 169 8.77 36.97 9.97
N ILE A 170 7.73 37.32 9.24
CA ILE A 170 7.77 38.33 8.22
C ILE A 170 6.96 39.49 8.76
N ASP A 171 7.66 40.50 9.25
CA ASP A 171 7.11 41.79 9.62
C ASP A 171 6.44 42.49 8.42
N PRO A 172 5.20 42.93 8.56
CA PRO A 172 4.58 43.79 7.56
C PRO A 172 4.71 45.25 7.97
N THR A 173 5.87 45.87 7.83
CA THR A 173 6.00 47.34 7.91
C THR A 173 7.07 47.81 6.94
N SER A 174 6.65 48.15 5.75
CA SER A 174 7.26 49.24 4.96
C SER A 174 6.23 49.75 3.94
N GLU A 175 5.50 50.74 4.32
CA GLU A 175 4.82 51.64 3.37
C GLU A 175 5.88 52.35 2.50
N PRO A 176 5.66 52.57 1.22
CA PRO A 176 6.41 53.52 0.44
C PRO A 176 5.72 54.87 0.48
N ASP A 177 6.39 55.87 1.04
CA ASP A 177 6.12 57.27 0.83
C ASP A 177 6.37 57.67 -0.65
N VAL A 178 5.47 58.56 -1.14
CA VAL A 178 5.44 59.38 -2.36
C VAL A 178 4.90 58.71 -3.62
#